data_55e4cc9cbdd47f71ff7b5e4e3d7e5dea
#
_entry.id   55e4cc9cbdd47f71ff7b5e4e3d7e5dea
#
_cell.length_a   1.000
_cell.length_b   1.000
_cell.length_c   1.000
_cell.angle_alpha   90.00
_cell.angle_beta   90.00
_cell.angle_gamma   90.00
#
_symmetry.space_group_name_H-M   'P 1'
#
loop_
_entity.id
_entity.type
_entity.pdbx_description
1 polymer ?
#
loop_
_entity_poly.entity_id
_entity_poly.type
_entity_poly.pdbx_seq_one_letter_code
_entity_poly.pdbx_strand_id
1 'polypeptide(L)'
;MGFKANWSEAAQGSSIKPEGDYECLIAKVEERVTKNGKENLNISMVIRNDVEQNYKNGYIFDTLWKKKEPTNADLQVKGYSYGQIMALGKAAGLPDGKDYDSLEQFLGELVKKPVRVTVKHEEYNGKMQERVSWLNLTKCPTVKHTFKQSQNGTATAYAQPQQSYAPAQTANQGFEDMPLDDDLPF
;
A
#
# COMPACT_ATOMS: atom_id res chain seq x y z
N MET A 1 -5.67 44.39 12.24
CA MET A 1 -6.64 43.73 13.14
C MET A 1 -5.95 42.55 13.82
N GLY A 2 -6.03 42.48 15.15
CA GLY A 2 -5.54 41.31 15.90
C GLY A 2 -6.69 40.33 16.16
N PHE A 3 -6.33 39.07 16.45
CA PHE A 3 -7.31 38.05 16.87
C PHE A 3 -6.82 37.41 18.17
N LYS A 4 -7.76 36.86 18.95
CA LYS A 4 -7.47 36.08 20.15
C LYS A 4 -7.50 34.60 19.81
N ALA A 5 -6.43 33.87 20.08
CA ALA A 5 -6.40 32.42 19.91
C ALA A 5 -7.41 31.78 20.89
N ASN A 6 -8.27 30.91 20.33
CA ASN A 6 -9.25 30.13 21.08
C ASN A 6 -9.14 28.66 20.70
N TRP A 7 -8.47 27.86 21.53
CA TRP A 7 -8.24 26.44 21.25
C TRP A 7 -9.51 25.59 21.37
N SER A 8 -10.57 26.08 22.04
CA SER A 8 -11.87 25.40 22.09
C SER A 8 -12.61 25.40 20.75
N GLU A 9 -12.28 26.36 19.88
CA GLU A 9 -12.81 26.48 18.52
C GLU A 9 -11.87 25.87 17.47
N ALA A 10 -10.77 25.27 17.91
CA ALA A 10 -9.89 24.58 16.98
C ALA A 10 -10.69 23.46 16.31
N ALA A 11 -10.74 23.47 14.97
CA ALA A 11 -11.35 22.39 14.21
C ALA A 11 -10.70 21.07 14.62
N GLN A 12 -11.47 20.18 15.23
CA GLN A 12 -11.00 18.84 15.52
C GLN A 12 -10.80 18.12 14.18
N GLY A 13 -9.55 18.08 13.73
CA GLY A 13 -9.16 17.44 12.48
C GLY A 13 -9.42 15.95 12.55
N SER A 14 -10.16 15.49 11.61
CA SER A 14 -10.52 14.15 11.20
C SER A 14 -12.04 13.98 11.18
N SER A 15 -12.66 14.53 10.17
CA SER A 15 -14.00 14.07 9.81
C SER A 15 -13.86 12.63 9.31
N ILE A 16 -14.33 11.68 10.11
CA ILE A 16 -14.53 10.29 9.70
C ILE A 16 -15.40 10.32 8.45
N LYS A 17 -15.01 9.60 7.40
CA LYS A 17 -15.83 9.51 6.19
C LYS A 17 -17.13 8.79 6.52
N PRO A 18 -18.29 9.27 6.01
CA PRO A 18 -19.55 8.58 6.20
C PRO A 18 -19.50 7.12 5.80
N GLU A 19 -20.32 6.32 6.46
CA GLU A 19 -20.54 4.95 6.03
C GLU A 19 -21.09 4.90 4.61
N GLY A 20 -20.64 3.94 3.83
CA GLY A 20 -21.07 3.78 2.45
C GLY A 20 -20.03 3.15 1.55
N ASP A 21 -20.36 3.09 0.27
CA ASP A 21 -19.50 2.54 -0.77
C ASP A 21 -18.70 3.64 -1.45
N TYR A 22 -17.41 3.41 -1.62
CA TYR A 22 -16.47 4.30 -2.31
C TYR A 22 -15.76 3.56 -3.43
N GLU A 23 -15.73 4.14 -4.61
CA GLU A 23 -14.90 3.65 -5.72
C GLU A 23 -13.46 4.12 -5.49
N CYS A 24 -12.54 3.19 -5.35
CA CYS A 24 -11.15 3.45 -4.98
C CYS A 24 -10.18 2.79 -5.97
N LEU A 25 -8.91 3.21 -5.90
CA LEU A 25 -7.77 2.48 -6.45
C LEU A 25 -6.89 2.02 -5.30
N ILE A 26 -6.36 0.82 -5.41
CA ILE A 26 -5.32 0.34 -4.50
C ILE A 26 -4.05 1.14 -4.83
N ALA A 27 -3.70 2.09 -3.96
CA ALA A 27 -2.56 2.96 -4.17
C ALA A 27 -1.24 2.28 -3.76
N LYS A 28 -1.28 1.52 -2.66
CA LYS A 28 -0.11 0.84 -2.10
C LYS A 28 -0.54 -0.34 -1.25
N VAL A 29 0.26 -1.41 -1.30
CA VAL A 29 0.16 -2.56 -0.39
C VAL A 29 1.56 -2.84 0.13
N GLU A 30 1.73 -2.89 1.45
CA GLU A 30 3.04 -3.08 2.07
C GLU A 30 2.96 -3.90 3.36
N GLU A 31 3.93 -4.78 3.55
CA GLU A 31 4.13 -5.44 4.84
C GLU A 31 4.75 -4.45 5.83
N ARG A 32 4.21 -4.42 7.04
CA ARG A 32 4.70 -3.59 8.15
C ARG A 32 4.87 -4.43 9.41
N VAL A 33 5.84 -4.03 10.21
CA VAL A 33 6.06 -4.59 11.55
C VAL A 33 5.75 -3.49 12.57
N THR A 34 4.88 -3.80 13.52
CA THR A 34 4.57 -2.88 14.61
C THR A 34 5.72 -2.82 15.63
N LYS A 35 5.71 -1.81 16.49
CA LYS A 35 6.67 -1.70 17.61
C LYS A 35 6.72 -2.94 18.52
N ASN A 36 5.61 -3.69 18.58
CA ASN A 36 5.49 -4.92 19.35
C ASN A 36 5.85 -6.18 18.54
N GLY A 37 6.49 -6.04 17.39
CA GLY A 37 6.91 -7.15 16.54
C GLY A 37 5.77 -7.86 15.79
N LYS A 38 4.54 -7.33 15.81
CA LYS A 38 3.45 -7.92 15.04
C LYS A 38 3.51 -7.48 13.58
N GLU A 39 3.43 -8.45 12.70
CA GLU A 39 3.43 -8.22 11.25
C GLU A 39 2.01 -8.05 10.72
N ASN A 40 1.84 -7.12 9.82
CA ASN A 40 0.59 -6.86 9.13
C ASN A 40 0.83 -6.42 7.68
N LEU A 41 -0.23 -6.53 6.89
CA LEU A 41 -0.31 -6.00 5.54
C LEU A 41 -1.17 -4.75 5.57
N ASN A 42 -0.57 -3.61 5.27
CA ASN A 42 -1.25 -2.33 5.18
C ASN A 42 -1.65 -2.04 3.74
N ILE A 43 -2.93 -1.86 3.50
CA ILE A 43 -3.52 -1.59 2.19
C ILE A 43 -3.99 -0.14 2.19
N SER A 44 -3.38 0.69 1.36
CA SER A 44 -3.76 2.10 1.18
C SER A 44 -4.57 2.23 -0.11
N MET A 45 -5.77 2.73 -0.01
CA MET A 45 -6.69 2.91 -1.14
C MET A 45 -7.03 4.39 -1.27
N VAL A 46 -6.96 4.94 -2.48
CA VAL A 46 -7.32 6.32 -2.79
C VAL A 46 -8.71 6.37 -3.40
N ILE A 47 -9.55 7.27 -2.91
CA ILE A 47 -10.89 7.52 -3.45
C ILE A 47 -10.74 8.18 -4.81
N ARG A 48 -11.36 7.59 -5.83
CA ARG A 48 -11.24 8.00 -7.23
C ARG A 48 -11.81 9.39 -7.46
N ASN A 49 -11.10 10.19 -8.24
CA ASN A 49 -11.52 11.54 -8.62
C ASN A 49 -12.22 11.61 -9.98
N ASP A 50 -12.18 10.54 -10.73
CA ASP A 50 -12.85 10.37 -12.03
C ASP A 50 -14.27 9.80 -11.93
N VAL A 51 -14.70 9.46 -10.71
CA VAL A 51 -16.07 9.03 -10.39
C VAL A 51 -16.75 10.11 -9.57
N GLU A 52 -18.06 10.33 -9.81
CA GLU A 52 -18.85 11.30 -9.03
C GLU A 52 -19.16 10.71 -7.66
N GLN A 53 -18.41 11.16 -6.65
CA GLN A 53 -18.51 10.74 -5.27
C GLN A 53 -17.85 11.78 -4.35
N ASN A 54 -18.14 11.72 -3.05
CA ASN A 54 -17.52 12.57 -2.06
C ASN A 54 -16.09 12.12 -1.71
N TYR A 55 -15.32 13.00 -1.07
CA TYR A 55 -13.97 12.72 -0.55
C TYR A 55 -12.93 12.32 -1.62
N LYS A 56 -13.11 12.76 -2.86
CA LYS A 56 -12.17 12.53 -3.98
C LYS A 56 -10.73 12.82 -3.55
N ASN A 57 -9.80 11.92 -3.89
CA ASN A 57 -8.39 11.92 -3.49
C ASN A 57 -8.13 11.70 -1.98
N GLY A 58 -9.16 11.42 -1.18
CA GLY A 58 -8.98 10.94 0.19
C GLY A 58 -8.47 9.50 0.22
N TYR A 59 -7.88 9.11 1.34
CA TYR A 59 -7.38 7.75 1.53
C TYR A 59 -8.28 6.97 2.48
N ILE A 60 -8.43 5.68 2.19
CA ILE A 60 -9.01 4.67 3.08
C ILE A 60 -7.91 3.64 3.31
N PHE A 61 -7.78 3.19 4.55
CA PHE A 61 -6.77 2.21 4.94
C PHE A 61 -7.43 0.94 5.44
N ASP A 62 -6.86 -0.20 5.07
CA ASP A 62 -7.21 -1.50 5.62
C ASP A 62 -5.96 -2.21 6.11
N THR A 63 -6.11 -3.08 7.10
CA THR A 63 -4.99 -3.79 7.71
C THR A 63 -5.35 -5.26 7.93
N LEU A 64 -4.60 -6.14 7.27
CA LEU A 64 -4.69 -7.57 7.48
C LEU A 64 -3.55 -8.02 8.40
N TRP A 65 -3.89 -8.73 9.46
CA TRP A 65 -2.92 -9.25 10.42
C TRP A 65 -2.56 -10.69 10.11
N LYS A 66 -1.29 -11.06 10.33
CA LYS A 66 -0.92 -12.48 10.34
C LYS A 66 -1.66 -13.22 11.42
N LYS A 67 -2.07 -14.42 11.12
CA LYS A 67 -2.74 -15.31 12.08
C LYS A 67 -1.75 -15.81 13.12
N LYS A 68 -2.20 -15.98 14.35
CA LYS A 68 -1.41 -16.63 15.41
C LYS A 68 -1.22 -18.12 15.12
N GLU A 69 -2.24 -18.74 14.57
CA GLU A 69 -2.28 -20.18 14.21
C GLU A 69 -2.66 -20.28 12.72
N PRO A 70 -1.67 -20.16 11.81
CA PRO A 70 -1.92 -20.25 10.38
C PRO A 70 -2.15 -21.70 9.96
N THR A 71 -3.13 -21.91 9.07
CA THR A 71 -3.35 -23.19 8.39
C THR A 71 -2.32 -23.37 7.25
N ASN A 72 -2.23 -24.57 6.66
CA ASN A 72 -1.37 -24.82 5.52
C ASN A 72 -1.65 -23.86 4.34
N ALA A 73 -2.91 -23.50 4.11
CA ALA A 73 -3.27 -22.52 3.10
C ALA A 73 -2.76 -21.11 3.46
N ASP A 74 -2.87 -20.72 4.73
CA ASP A 74 -2.39 -19.42 5.21
C ASP A 74 -0.85 -19.31 5.09
N LEU A 75 -0.12 -20.41 5.28
CA LEU A 75 1.33 -20.44 5.12
C LEU A 75 1.79 -20.15 3.68
N GLN A 76 0.97 -20.48 2.68
CA GLN A 76 1.25 -20.14 1.27
C GLN A 76 1.26 -18.63 1.04
N VAL A 77 0.56 -17.88 1.89
CA VAL A 77 0.49 -16.43 1.86
C VAL A 77 1.16 -15.81 3.11
N LYS A 78 2.28 -16.36 3.54
CA LYS A 78 3.12 -15.89 4.66
C LYS A 78 2.41 -15.76 6.01
N GLY A 79 1.37 -16.56 6.25
CA GLY A 79 0.61 -16.58 7.50
C GLY A 79 -0.53 -15.58 7.58
N TYR A 80 -0.83 -14.84 6.53
CA TYR A 80 -2.08 -14.08 6.42
C TYR A 80 -3.28 -15.01 6.19
N SER A 81 -4.49 -14.52 6.38
CA SER A 81 -5.67 -15.31 6.03
C SER A 81 -5.74 -15.52 4.52
N TYR A 82 -5.58 -16.76 4.06
CA TYR A 82 -5.67 -17.12 2.65
C TYR A 82 -6.99 -16.62 2.02
N GLY A 83 -8.12 -16.83 2.73
CA GLY A 83 -9.41 -16.36 2.25
C GLY A 83 -9.50 -14.83 2.09
N GLN A 84 -8.87 -14.05 2.99
CA GLN A 84 -8.85 -12.59 2.86
C GLN A 84 -7.95 -12.14 1.69
N ILE A 85 -6.81 -12.77 1.48
CA ILE A 85 -5.94 -12.49 0.33
C ILE A 85 -6.67 -12.81 -0.98
N MET A 86 -7.36 -13.96 -1.06
CA MET A 86 -8.15 -14.31 -2.24
C MET A 86 -9.32 -13.36 -2.47
N ALA A 87 -10.01 -12.94 -1.40
CA ALA A 87 -11.08 -11.95 -1.49
C ALA A 87 -10.59 -10.60 -2.02
N LEU A 88 -9.40 -10.18 -1.61
CA LEU A 88 -8.75 -8.96 -2.10
C LEU A 88 -8.45 -9.07 -3.61
N GLY A 89 -7.88 -10.18 -4.07
CA GLY A 89 -7.63 -10.44 -5.49
C GLY A 89 -8.91 -10.44 -6.32
N LYS A 90 -9.96 -11.11 -5.83
CA LYS A 90 -11.28 -11.12 -6.45
C LYS A 90 -11.87 -9.72 -6.57
N ALA A 91 -11.80 -8.91 -5.50
CA ALA A 91 -12.30 -7.54 -5.49
C ALA A 91 -11.52 -6.64 -6.47
N ALA A 92 -10.23 -6.88 -6.64
CA ALA A 92 -9.38 -6.18 -7.60
C ALA A 92 -9.53 -6.68 -9.04
N GLY A 93 -10.35 -7.71 -9.28
CA GLY A 93 -10.60 -8.27 -10.61
C GLY A 93 -9.39 -9.02 -11.20
N LEU A 94 -8.57 -9.63 -10.35
CA LEU A 94 -7.50 -10.51 -10.81
C LEU A 94 -8.09 -11.80 -11.41
N PRO A 95 -7.43 -12.40 -12.42
CA PRO A 95 -7.90 -13.64 -13.03
C PRO A 95 -7.95 -14.78 -12.02
N ASP A 96 -9.06 -15.54 -12.03
CA ASP A 96 -9.18 -16.76 -11.24
C ASP A 96 -8.26 -17.85 -11.82
N GLY A 97 -7.69 -18.67 -10.93
CA GLY A 97 -6.80 -19.77 -11.31
C GLY A 97 -5.42 -19.35 -11.83
N LYS A 98 -5.04 -18.09 -11.72
CA LYS A 98 -3.69 -17.64 -12.04
C LYS A 98 -2.71 -18.07 -10.97
N ASP A 99 -1.59 -18.68 -11.39
CA ASP A 99 -0.49 -19.02 -10.51
C ASP A 99 0.39 -17.81 -10.21
N TYR A 100 0.86 -17.71 -8.96
CA TYR A 100 1.78 -16.70 -8.48
C TYR A 100 2.96 -17.37 -7.77
N ASP A 101 4.16 -16.98 -8.14
CA ASP A 101 5.39 -17.53 -7.55
C ASP A 101 5.61 -17.06 -6.11
N SER A 102 5.04 -15.91 -5.74
CA SER A 102 5.13 -15.35 -4.39
C SER A 102 3.97 -14.43 -4.05
N LEU A 103 3.78 -14.17 -2.75
CA LEU A 103 2.80 -13.20 -2.28
C LEU A 103 3.12 -11.79 -2.80
N GLU A 104 4.39 -11.42 -2.89
CA GLU A 104 4.83 -10.11 -3.39
C GLU A 104 4.40 -9.86 -4.83
N GLN A 105 4.52 -10.89 -5.69
CA GLN A 105 4.05 -10.81 -7.07
C GLN A 105 2.55 -10.56 -7.11
N PHE A 106 1.78 -11.30 -6.31
CA PHE A 106 0.33 -11.10 -6.19
C PHE A 106 0.00 -9.68 -5.71
N LEU A 107 0.64 -9.21 -4.63
CA LEU A 107 0.42 -7.87 -4.07
C LEU A 107 0.81 -6.77 -5.06
N GLY A 108 1.87 -6.98 -5.84
CA GLY A 108 2.30 -6.05 -6.89
C GLY A 108 1.24 -5.85 -7.98
N GLU A 109 0.51 -6.90 -8.35
CA GLU A 109 -0.57 -6.79 -9.34
C GLU A 109 -1.81 -6.07 -8.82
N LEU A 110 -2.00 -6.02 -7.50
CA LEU A 110 -3.12 -5.29 -6.89
C LEU A 110 -2.96 -3.77 -7.04
N VAL A 111 -1.73 -3.28 -7.13
CA VAL A 111 -1.47 -1.83 -7.18
C VAL A 111 -2.08 -1.23 -8.44
N LYS A 112 -2.75 -0.09 -8.28
CA LYS A 112 -3.54 0.63 -9.30
C LYS A 112 -4.81 -0.10 -9.79
N LYS A 113 -5.17 -1.25 -9.21
CA LYS A 113 -6.45 -1.90 -9.52
C LYS A 113 -7.61 -1.14 -8.87
N PRO A 114 -8.72 -0.98 -9.62
CA PRO A 114 -9.93 -0.37 -9.07
C PRO A 114 -10.68 -1.38 -8.20
N VAL A 115 -11.14 -0.90 -7.06
CA VAL A 115 -11.96 -1.67 -6.10
C VAL A 115 -13.08 -0.80 -5.56
N ARG A 116 -14.19 -1.41 -5.16
CA ARG A 116 -15.24 -0.74 -4.40
C ARG A 116 -15.11 -1.13 -2.94
N VAL A 117 -14.98 -0.11 -2.09
CA VAL A 117 -14.75 -0.25 -0.65
C VAL A 117 -16.00 0.14 0.09
N THR A 118 -16.51 -0.75 0.94
CA THR A 118 -17.59 -0.44 1.88
C THR A 118 -16.99 -0.05 3.21
N VAL A 119 -17.21 1.20 3.63
CA VAL A 119 -16.77 1.76 4.90
C VAL A 119 -17.90 1.66 5.91
N LYS A 120 -17.57 1.22 7.12
CA LYS A 120 -18.41 1.27 8.32
C LYS A 120 -17.69 1.99 9.45
N HIS A 121 -18.46 2.43 10.43
CA HIS A 121 -17.92 2.98 11.66
C HIS A 121 -17.85 1.90 12.73
N GLU A 122 -16.74 1.86 13.44
CA GLU A 122 -16.54 0.99 14.60
C GLU A 122 -16.02 1.84 15.76
N GLU A 123 -16.59 1.62 16.94
CA GLU A 123 -16.07 2.25 18.15
C GLU A 123 -14.89 1.46 18.68
N TYR A 124 -13.75 2.11 18.82
CA TYR A 124 -12.56 1.55 19.42
C TYR A 124 -11.98 2.52 20.46
N ASN A 125 -11.84 2.04 21.71
CA ASN A 125 -11.35 2.86 22.83
C ASN A 125 -12.11 4.20 23.01
N GLY A 126 -13.45 4.18 22.88
CA GLY A 126 -14.29 5.36 23.03
C GLY A 126 -14.20 6.36 21.88
N LYS A 127 -13.58 5.99 20.76
CA LYS A 127 -13.51 6.81 19.55
C LYS A 127 -14.09 6.07 18.35
N MET A 128 -14.93 6.74 17.60
CA MET A 128 -15.41 6.22 16.32
C MET A 128 -14.26 6.23 15.31
N GLN A 129 -14.09 5.12 14.58
CA GLN A 129 -13.08 4.95 13.55
C GLN A 129 -13.71 4.41 12.27
N GLU A 130 -13.13 4.79 11.13
CA GLU A 130 -13.45 4.18 9.85
C GLU A 130 -12.88 2.76 9.78
N ARG A 131 -13.68 1.83 9.31
CA ARG A 131 -13.24 0.47 9.05
C ARG A 131 -13.73 0.01 7.68
N VAL A 132 -12.86 -0.67 6.95
CA VAL A 132 -13.24 -1.38 5.74
C VAL A 132 -14.02 -2.62 6.15
N SER A 133 -15.28 -2.67 5.77
CA SER A 133 -16.16 -3.81 6.04
C SER A 133 -16.06 -4.86 4.92
N TRP A 134 -16.07 -4.39 3.66
CA TRP A 134 -16.04 -5.25 2.49
C TRP A 134 -15.26 -4.58 1.35
N LEU A 135 -14.60 -5.43 0.56
CA LEU A 135 -14.01 -5.08 -0.73
C LEU A 135 -14.78 -5.84 -1.83
N ASN A 136 -15.18 -5.12 -2.85
CA ASN A 136 -15.95 -5.67 -3.96
C ASN A 136 -15.35 -5.21 -5.30
N LEU A 137 -15.75 -5.88 -6.38
CA LEU A 137 -15.46 -5.41 -7.72
C LEU A 137 -16.01 -3.99 -7.91
N THR A 138 -15.23 -3.15 -8.60
CA THR A 138 -15.66 -1.82 -8.99
C THR A 138 -16.88 -1.88 -9.91
N LYS A 139 -17.79 -0.91 -9.77
CA LYS A 139 -18.86 -0.66 -10.74
C LYS A 139 -18.39 0.21 -11.91
N CYS A 140 -17.20 0.81 -11.79
CA CYS A 140 -16.63 1.72 -12.78
C CYS A 140 -15.26 1.20 -13.27
N PRO A 141 -15.22 0.18 -14.15
CA PRO A 141 -13.98 -0.49 -14.57
C PRO A 141 -13.02 0.42 -15.34
N THR A 142 -13.53 1.42 -16.07
CA THR A 142 -12.68 2.39 -16.76
C THR A 142 -12.07 3.36 -15.77
N VAL A 143 -10.73 3.40 -15.68
CA VAL A 143 -9.98 4.23 -14.75
C VAL A 143 -9.40 5.42 -15.49
N LYS A 144 -9.77 6.65 -15.06
CA LYS A 144 -9.20 7.93 -15.49
C LYS A 144 -8.69 8.75 -14.31
N HIS A 145 -8.50 8.10 -13.15
CA HIS A 145 -8.01 8.76 -11.94
C HIS A 145 -6.60 9.31 -12.14
N THR A 146 -6.40 10.56 -11.73
CA THR A 146 -5.08 11.21 -11.72
C THR A 146 -4.60 11.34 -10.28
N PHE A 147 -3.45 10.72 -9.99
CA PHE A 147 -2.80 10.89 -8.68
C PHE A 147 -2.28 12.32 -8.54
N LYS A 148 -2.50 12.95 -7.39
CA LYS A 148 -1.86 14.22 -7.08
C LYS A 148 -0.36 13.99 -7.02
N GLN A 149 0.41 14.71 -7.85
CA GLN A 149 1.86 14.73 -7.71
C GLN A 149 2.22 15.32 -6.35
N SER A 150 2.95 14.54 -5.54
CA SER A 150 3.57 15.06 -4.32
C SER A 150 4.65 16.05 -4.74
N GLN A 151 4.51 17.33 -4.36
CA GLN A 151 5.52 18.37 -4.66
C GLN A 151 6.81 18.21 -3.85
N ASN A 152 6.93 17.19 -3.00
CA ASN A 152 8.16 16.86 -2.31
C ASN A 152 8.67 15.52 -2.82
N GLY A 153 9.78 15.61 -3.58
CA GLY A 153 10.46 14.47 -4.19
C GLY A 153 10.92 13.43 -3.16
N THR A 154 10.55 12.28 -3.40
CA THR A 154 11.30 11.01 -3.52
C THR A 154 10.26 9.96 -3.86
N ALA A 155 9.97 9.85 -5.14
CA ALA A 155 9.23 8.71 -5.65
C ALA A 155 10.16 7.50 -5.56
N THR A 156 10.04 6.74 -4.48
CA THR A 156 10.48 5.35 -4.52
C THR A 156 9.39 4.57 -5.27
N ALA A 157 9.40 4.76 -6.58
CA ALA A 157 8.79 3.80 -7.47
C ALA A 157 9.59 2.51 -7.29
N TYR A 158 8.94 1.42 -6.90
CA TYR A 158 9.49 0.11 -7.15
C TYR A 158 9.52 -0.07 -8.66
N ALA A 159 10.64 0.34 -9.28
CA ALA A 159 11.00 -0.02 -10.62
C ALA A 159 11.25 -1.53 -10.60
N GLN A 160 10.51 -2.27 -11.41
CA GLN A 160 10.91 -3.61 -11.81
C GLN A 160 12.36 -3.54 -12.31
N PRO A 161 13.23 -4.47 -11.92
CA PRO A 161 14.54 -4.58 -12.54
C PRO A 161 14.33 -5.03 -13.98
N GLN A 162 14.46 -4.12 -14.93
CA GLN A 162 14.70 -4.47 -16.31
C GLN A 162 16.08 -5.12 -16.38
N GLN A 163 16.11 -6.44 -16.52
CA GLN A 163 17.30 -7.14 -16.98
C GLN A 163 17.55 -6.75 -18.45
N SER A 164 18.36 -5.74 -18.63
CA SER A 164 19.02 -5.53 -19.92
C SER A 164 20.31 -6.34 -19.94
N TYR A 165 20.27 -7.50 -20.57
CA TYR A 165 21.49 -8.18 -21.01
C TYR A 165 22.08 -7.37 -22.16
N ALA A 166 23.17 -6.69 -21.90
CA ALA A 166 24.09 -6.24 -22.93
C ALA A 166 25.38 -7.08 -22.86
N PRO A 167 25.89 -7.56 -23.98
CA PRO A 167 27.06 -8.42 -23.99
C PRO A 167 28.32 -7.63 -23.63
N ALA A 168 29.18 -8.28 -22.85
CA ALA A 168 30.48 -7.77 -22.45
C ALA A 168 31.38 -7.50 -23.65
N GLN A 169 31.84 -6.24 -23.78
CA GLN A 169 33.06 -5.95 -24.55
C GLN A 169 34.20 -5.77 -23.57
N THR A 170 35.17 -6.67 -23.73
CA THR A 170 36.50 -6.60 -23.14
C THR A 170 37.22 -5.34 -23.53
N ALA A 171 37.61 -4.51 -22.58
CA ALA A 171 38.68 -3.53 -22.75
C ALA A 171 39.58 -3.60 -21.51
N ASN A 172 40.74 -4.15 -21.79
CA ASN A 172 41.94 -4.20 -20.96
C ASN A 172 42.47 -2.79 -20.74
N GLN A 173 42.57 -2.29 -19.51
CA GLN A 173 43.50 -1.20 -19.16
C GLN A 173 43.84 -1.27 -17.66
N GLY A 174 45.09 -1.58 -17.39
CA GLY A 174 46.06 -1.02 -16.46
C GLY A 174 45.60 -0.86 -15.01
N PHE A 175 45.96 -1.82 -14.17
CA PHE A 175 46.04 -1.63 -12.73
C PHE A 175 47.40 -0.95 -12.45
N GLU A 176 47.42 0.29 -12.01
CA GLU A 176 48.58 0.91 -11.39
C GLU A 176 48.58 0.61 -9.90
N ASP A 177 49.70 0.07 -9.44
CA ASP A 177 50.02 -0.21 -8.04
C ASP A 177 50.02 1.07 -7.22
N MET A 178 49.22 1.15 -6.17
CA MET A 178 49.39 2.15 -5.10
C MET A 178 50.20 1.56 -3.94
N PRO A 179 51.19 2.29 -3.45
CA PRO A 179 52.04 1.78 -2.38
C PRO A 179 51.31 1.73 -1.03
N LEU A 180 51.58 0.64 -0.31
CA LEU A 180 51.27 0.45 1.09
C LEU A 180 52.03 1.44 1.96
N ASP A 181 51.33 2.37 2.60
CA ASP A 181 51.88 3.10 3.74
C ASP A 181 51.48 2.36 5.02
N ASP A 182 52.50 1.77 5.62
CA ASP A 182 52.52 1.22 6.96
C ASP A 182 52.60 2.40 7.95
N ASP A 183 51.55 2.69 8.68
CA ASP A 183 51.64 3.36 9.99
C ASP A 183 50.26 3.35 10.70
N LEU A 184 50.03 2.35 11.51
CA LEU A 184 49.05 2.40 12.58
C LEU A 184 49.75 2.47 13.93
N PRO A 185 49.62 3.57 14.70
CA PRO A 185 49.84 3.49 16.14
C PRO A 185 48.52 3.24 16.89
N PHE A 186 48.55 2.20 17.66
CA PHE A 186 47.81 1.83 18.89
C PHE A 186 46.46 2.46 19.20
#